data_f16988783920836228be035ed320a4c2
#
_entry.id   f16988783920836228be035ed320a4c2
#
_cell.length_a   1.000
_cell.length_b   1.000
_cell.length_c   1.000
_cell.angle_alpha   90.00
_cell.angle_beta   90.00
_cell.angle_gamma   90.00
#
_symmetry.space_group_name_H-M   'P 1'
#
loop_
_entity.id
_entity.type
_entity.pdbx_description
1 polymer ?
#
loop_
_entity_poly.entity_id
_entity_poly.type
_entity_poly.pdbx_seq_one_letter_code
_entity_poly.pdbx_strand_id
1 'polypeptide(L)'
;MTARFTVLASGSGGNAALLEVGGVGVLVDCGLHARFVSSRLAAIGRSWEHVHAAVLTHTHGDHWKDSCLAEFRARSIPLHAHQRHLDHLSSAAPAFGPLHANRLTRPYAADTPFTPAAGLTARPVWVSHDSDPTFAFRFDYADGGAGPAWAVGYASDLGVASAELVAAFAGVDVLAVEYNHCEKMERASTRPAYLVQRVLGDTGHLSNHQAAEFTRAVAARSGPGFPSHLVQLHLSRDCNHPFLAETAGRNALAELNPSAVVLTAKQDVPARSIELSRRPAAAARAAARAVLPFPAAR
;
A
#
# COMPACT_ATOMS: atom_id res chain seq x y z
N MET A 1 -15.60 13.35 -10.97
CA MET A 1 -15.65 12.53 -9.74
C MET A 1 -14.34 12.74 -9.01
N THR A 2 -14.38 13.14 -7.73
CA THR A 2 -13.16 13.36 -6.93
C THR A 2 -12.64 12.01 -6.44
N ALA A 3 -11.34 11.80 -6.57
CA ALA A 3 -10.64 10.64 -6.01
C ALA A 3 -9.38 11.09 -5.27
N ARG A 4 -9.03 10.43 -4.16
CA ARG A 4 -7.89 10.79 -3.32
C ARG A 4 -7.21 9.55 -2.76
N PHE A 5 -5.90 9.64 -2.61
CA PHE A 5 -5.11 8.70 -1.84
C PHE A 5 -4.43 9.41 -0.68
N THR A 6 -4.57 8.88 0.53
CA THR A 6 -4.00 9.47 1.76
C THR A 6 -3.41 8.39 2.65
N VAL A 7 -2.12 8.48 2.97
CA VAL A 7 -1.52 7.63 4.00
C VAL A 7 -1.84 8.25 5.36
N LEU A 8 -2.59 7.53 6.19
CA LEU A 8 -3.03 7.96 7.52
C LEU A 8 -1.92 7.79 8.56
N ALA A 9 -1.14 6.72 8.42
CA ALA A 9 0.05 6.42 9.21
C ALA A 9 0.91 5.39 8.48
N SER A 10 2.23 5.42 8.66
CA SER A 10 3.12 4.42 8.07
C SER A 10 4.39 4.23 8.89
N GLY A 11 4.72 2.97 9.21
CA GLY A 11 5.87 2.53 9.99
C GLY A 11 5.52 1.42 10.97
N SER A 12 6.49 0.87 11.68
CA SER A 12 6.36 -0.28 12.60
C SER A 12 5.42 -0.07 13.80
N GLY A 13 4.94 1.15 14.02
CA GLY A 13 3.92 1.45 15.05
C GLY A 13 2.48 1.33 14.53
N GLY A 14 2.29 1.17 13.22
CA GLY A 14 0.99 0.94 12.58
C GLY A 14 0.87 1.61 11.22
N ASN A 15 0.30 0.87 10.27
CA ASN A 15 0.10 1.26 8.89
C ASN A 15 -1.41 1.38 8.60
N ALA A 16 -1.79 2.42 7.89
CA ALA A 16 -3.14 2.62 7.37
C ALA A 16 -3.12 3.64 6.23
N ALA A 17 -3.80 3.35 5.13
CA ALA A 17 -3.99 4.28 4.02
C ALA A 17 -5.45 4.29 3.58
N LEU A 18 -5.97 5.45 3.16
CA LEU A 18 -7.33 5.61 2.66
C LEU A 18 -7.30 5.96 1.17
N LEU A 19 -7.97 5.15 0.37
CA LEU A 19 -8.23 5.40 -1.04
C LEU A 19 -9.72 5.74 -1.22
N GLU A 20 -10.03 6.94 -1.66
CA GLU A 20 -11.38 7.44 -1.84
C GLU A 20 -11.71 7.61 -3.31
N VAL A 21 -12.90 7.20 -3.73
CA VAL A 21 -13.43 7.42 -5.06
C VAL A 21 -14.94 7.61 -5.02
N GLY A 22 -15.44 8.73 -5.54
CA GLY A 22 -16.89 9.00 -5.65
C GLY A 22 -17.65 8.96 -4.32
N GLY A 23 -16.99 9.30 -3.21
CA GLY A 23 -17.58 9.24 -1.86
C GLY A 23 -17.42 7.90 -1.16
N VAL A 24 -16.85 6.88 -1.82
CA VAL A 24 -16.56 5.56 -1.25
C VAL A 24 -15.09 5.48 -0.85
N GLY A 25 -14.80 5.15 0.41
CA GLY A 25 -13.44 4.97 0.92
C GLY A 25 -13.10 3.50 1.14
N VAL A 26 -11.91 3.10 0.69
CA VAL A 26 -11.29 1.80 0.94
C VAL A 26 -10.07 2.01 1.84
N LEU A 27 -10.11 1.43 3.04
CA LEU A 27 -9.00 1.46 3.99
C LEU A 27 -8.04 0.31 3.66
N VAL A 28 -6.78 0.61 3.39
CA VAL A 28 -5.71 -0.39 3.21
C VAL A 28 -4.93 -0.48 4.50
N ASP A 29 -5.01 -1.62 5.14
CA ASP A 29 -4.53 -1.90 6.50
C ASP A 29 -5.19 -1.04 7.59
N CYS A 30 -5.10 -1.49 8.83
CA CYS A 30 -5.61 -0.81 10.03
C CYS A 30 -4.78 -1.17 11.26
N GLY A 31 -3.47 -0.97 11.15
CA GLY A 31 -2.48 -1.34 12.15
C GLY A 31 -2.41 -0.41 13.38
N LEU A 32 -3.25 0.62 13.42
CA LEU A 32 -3.42 1.50 14.56
C LEU A 32 -4.64 1.07 15.40
N HIS A 33 -4.64 1.35 16.71
CA HIS A 33 -5.86 1.22 17.50
C HIS A 33 -6.97 2.12 16.92
N ALA A 34 -8.23 1.67 16.92
CA ALA A 34 -9.36 2.35 16.26
C ALA A 34 -9.49 3.84 16.61
N ARG A 35 -9.23 4.22 17.88
CA ARG A 35 -9.23 5.63 18.32
C ARG A 35 -8.21 6.48 17.57
N PHE A 36 -7.04 5.91 17.23
CA PHE A 36 -6.01 6.61 16.46
C PHE A 36 -6.39 6.69 14.99
N VAL A 37 -6.99 5.64 14.41
CA VAL A 37 -7.55 5.70 13.05
C VAL A 37 -8.60 6.80 12.99
N SER A 38 -9.53 6.87 13.98
CA SER A 38 -10.52 7.96 14.08
C SER A 38 -9.86 9.34 14.10
N SER A 39 -8.82 9.52 14.90
CA SER A 39 -8.08 10.79 14.98
C SER A 39 -7.39 11.14 13.64
N ARG A 40 -6.82 10.15 12.94
CA ARG A 40 -6.19 10.37 11.62
C ARG A 40 -7.21 10.72 10.55
N LEU A 41 -8.36 10.03 10.55
CA LEU A 41 -9.48 10.37 9.67
C LEU A 41 -9.97 11.78 9.93
N ALA A 42 -10.19 12.17 11.19
CA ALA A 42 -10.63 13.52 11.55
C ALA A 42 -9.64 14.60 11.10
N ALA A 43 -8.33 14.33 11.19
CA ALA A 43 -7.28 15.26 10.74
C ALA A 43 -7.32 15.57 9.24
N ILE A 44 -7.95 14.70 8.43
CA ILE A 44 -8.17 14.90 6.99
C ILE A 44 -9.64 15.24 6.65
N GLY A 45 -10.45 15.61 7.65
CA GLY A 45 -11.86 15.93 7.48
C GLY A 45 -12.73 14.71 7.15
N ARG A 46 -12.37 13.54 7.65
CA ARG A 46 -13.09 12.26 7.47
C ARG A 46 -13.45 11.63 8.80
N SER A 47 -14.28 10.60 8.72
CA SER A 47 -14.68 9.74 9.84
C SER A 47 -14.79 8.30 9.35
N TRP A 48 -15.10 7.37 10.24
CA TRP A 48 -15.40 5.99 9.88
C TRP A 48 -16.56 5.85 8.88
N GLU A 49 -17.47 6.82 8.81
CA GLU A 49 -18.58 6.83 7.85
C GLU A 49 -18.12 6.96 6.40
N HIS A 50 -16.87 7.39 6.19
CA HIS A 50 -16.25 7.48 4.86
C HIS A 50 -15.46 6.20 4.52
N VAL A 51 -15.43 5.18 5.40
CA VAL A 51 -14.78 3.89 5.17
C VAL A 51 -15.85 2.85 4.84
N HIS A 52 -15.82 2.33 3.63
CA HIS A 52 -16.85 1.44 3.09
C HIS A 52 -16.35 0.02 2.84
N ALA A 53 -15.03 -0.17 2.79
CA ALA A 53 -14.37 -1.47 2.74
C ALA A 53 -12.99 -1.36 3.36
N ALA A 54 -12.44 -2.48 3.82
CA ALA A 54 -11.05 -2.61 4.24
C ALA A 54 -10.36 -3.73 3.47
N VAL A 55 -9.06 -3.55 3.19
CA VAL A 55 -8.20 -4.53 2.52
C VAL A 55 -6.98 -4.76 3.40
N LEU A 56 -6.67 -6.01 3.73
CA LEU A 56 -5.51 -6.38 4.56
C LEU A 56 -4.39 -6.91 3.67
N THR A 57 -3.17 -6.37 3.83
CA THR A 57 -1.98 -6.79 3.10
C THR A 57 -1.37 -8.07 3.70
N HIS A 58 -1.27 -8.14 5.02
CA HIS A 58 -0.73 -9.28 5.78
C HIS A 58 -1.08 -9.16 7.27
N THR A 59 -0.60 -10.11 8.09
CA THR A 59 -1.06 -10.27 9.48
C THR A 59 -0.07 -9.84 10.55
N HIS A 60 0.98 -9.08 10.25
CA HIS A 60 1.77 -8.45 11.31
C HIS A 60 0.93 -7.45 12.11
N GLY A 61 1.26 -7.32 13.39
CA GLY A 61 0.45 -6.55 14.34
C GLY A 61 0.41 -5.04 14.10
N ASP A 62 1.22 -4.51 13.20
CA ASP A 62 1.19 -3.12 12.73
C ASP A 62 0.38 -2.94 11.43
N HIS A 63 -0.32 -4.00 10.96
CA HIS A 63 -1.23 -3.93 9.81
C HIS A 63 -2.69 -4.19 10.19
N TRP A 64 -2.96 -4.71 11.37
CA TRP A 64 -4.32 -4.88 11.88
C TRP A 64 -4.39 -4.69 13.40
N LYS A 65 -5.58 -4.34 13.91
CA LYS A 65 -5.89 -4.29 15.34
C LYS A 65 -7.29 -4.81 15.59
N ASP A 66 -7.46 -5.57 16.63
CA ASP A 66 -8.77 -6.11 17.05
C ASP A 66 -9.84 -5.02 17.21
N SER A 67 -9.46 -3.86 17.75
CA SER A 67 -10.35 -2.71 17.89
C SER A 67 -10.87 -2.16 16.54
N CYS A 68 -10.11 -2.30 15.44
CA CYS A 68 -10.58 -1.94 14.11
C CYS A 68 -11.56 -2.97 13.55
N LEU A 69 -11.32 -4.27 13.82
CA LEU A 69 -12.27 -5.31 13.43
C LEU A 69 -13.63 -5.12 14.13
N ALA A 70 -13.62 -4.65 15.39
CA ALA A 70 -14.83 -4.28 16.11
C ALA A 70 -15.57 -3.10 15.44
N GLU A 71 -14.85 -2.06 14.98
CA GLU A 71 -15.43 -0.94 14.21
C GLU A 71 -15.99 -1.42 12.86
N PHE A 72 -15.27 -2.32 12.16
CA PHE A 72 -15.76 -2.89 10.90
C PHE A 72 -17.09 -3.59 11.08
N ARG A 73 -17.23 -4.39 12.14
CA ARG A 73 -18.49 -5.03 12.48
C ARG A 73 -19.60 -4.00 12.81
N ALA A 74 -19.29 -3.02 13.68
CA ALA A 74 -20.27 -2.04 14.14
C ALA A 74 -20.84 -1.18 13.00
N ARG A 75 -20.04 -0.98 11.93
CA ARG A 75 -20.38 -0.13 10.78
C ARG A 75 -20.67 -0.91 9.49
N SER A 76 -20.72 -2.25 9.59
CA SER A 76 -20.93 -3.12 8.43
C SER A 76 -19.88 -2.94 7.32
N ILE A 77 -18.63 -2.65 7.67
CA ILE A 77 -17.52 -2.50 6.75
C ILE A 77 -16.95 -3.89 6.41
N PRO A 78 -17.03 -4.36 5.14
CA PRO A 78 -16.45 -5.63 4.75
C PRO A 78 -14.92 -5.57 4.78
N LEU A 79 -14.29 -6.65 5.29
CA LEU A 79 -12.86 -6.89 5.29
C LEU A 79 -12.50 -7.83 4.16
N HIS A 80 -11.73 -7.35 3.18
CA HIS A 80 -11.09 -8.17 2.15
C HIS A 80 -9.72 -8.64 2.67
N ALA A 81 -9.52 -9.95 2.76
CA ALA A 81 -8.27 -10.53 3.23
C ALA A 81 -8.06 -11.91 2.57
N HIS A 82 -6.79 -12.33 2.42
CA HIS A 82 -6.47 -13.67 1.96
C HIS A 82 -6.98 -14.72 2.95
N GLN A 83 -7.32 -15.94 2.50
CA GLN A 83 -7.87 -16.97 3.39
C GLN A 83 -6.97 -17.25 4.60
N ARG A 84 -5.66 -17.35 4.41
CA ARG A 84 -4.71 -17.53 5.53
C ARG A 84 -4.70 -16.37 6.53
N HIS A 85 -4.97 -15.13 6.08
CA HIS A 85 -5.15 -13.99 6.99
C HIS A 85 -6.42 -14.15 7.82
N LEU A 86 -7.52 -14.58 7.20
CA LEU A 86 -8.78 -14.84 7.91
C LEU A 86 -8.59 -15.95 8.96
N ASP A 87 -7.86 -17.01 8.61
CA ASP A 87 -7.54 -18.11 9.53
C ASP A 87 -6.69 -17.61 10.71
N HIS A 88 -5.68 -16.79 10.46
CA HIS A 88 -4.88 -16.16 11.52
C HIS A 88 -5.73 -15.26 12.42
N LEU A 89 -6.55 -14.37 11.84
CA LEU A 89 -7.42 -13.47 12.61
C LEU A 89 -8.44 -14.24 13.42
N SER A 90 -8.92 -15.40 12.94
CA SER A 90 -9.84 -16.26 13.67
C SER A 90 -9.26 -16.80 14.97
N SER A 91 -7.95 -17.01 15.03
CA SER A 91 -7.26 -17.48 16.24
C SER A 91 -6.72 -16.34 17.12
N ALA A 92 -6.40 -15.18 16.53
CA ALA A 92 -5.68 -14.11 17.22
C ALA A 92 -6.56 -12.92 17.62
N ALA A 93 -7.75 -12.75 17.02
CA ALA A 93 -8.59 -11.55 17.19
C ALA A 93 -9.98 -11.89 17.75
N PRO A 94 -10.30 -11.54 19.01
CA PRO A 94 -11.64 -11.76 19.59
C PRO A 94 -12.79 -11.12 18.78
N ALA A 95 -12.56 -9.96 18.16
CA ALA A 95 -13.58 -9.29 17.34
C ALA A 95 -13.82 -9.96 15.99
N PHE A 96 -12.96 -10.87 15.54
CA PHE A 96 -13.08 -11.52 14.25
C PHE A 96 -14.30 -12.47 14.16
N GLY A 97 -14.54 -13.31 15.16
CA GLY A 97 -15.67 -14.23 15.17
C GLY A 97 -17.01 -13.54 14.88
N PRO A 98 -17.36 -12.47 15.63
CA PRO A 98 -18.53 -11.64 15.36
C PRO A 98 -18.53 -10.95 13.99
N LEU A 99 -17.38 -10.50 13.48
CA LEU A 99 -17.27 -9.93 12.14
C LEU A 99 -17.59 -10.97 11.06
N HIS A 100 -17.04 -12.16 11.18
CA HIS A 100 -17.27 -13.28 10.26
C HIS A 100 -18.74 -13.77 10.28
N ALA A 101 -19.31 -13.90 11.48
CA ALA A 101 -20.72 -14.27 11.66
C ALA A 101 -21.70 -13.28 10.99
N ASN A 102 -21.34 -12.00 10.95
CA ASN A 102 -22.10 -10.96 10.24
C ASN A 102 -21.84 -10.96 8.73
N ARG A 103 -21.14 -11.97 8.18
CA ARG A 103 -20.80 -12.08 6.77
C ARG A 103 -20.08 -10.86 6.21
N LEU A 104 -19.16 -10.28 7.00
CA LEU A 104 -18.37 -9.12 6.61
C LEU A 104 -16.92 -9.47 6.18
N THR A 105 -16.59 -10.76 6.07
CA THR A 105 -15.32 -11.21 5.51
C THR A 105 -15.46 -11.52 4.03
N ARG A 106 -14.48 -11.10 3.23
CA ARG A 106 -14.42 -11.28 1.78
C ARG A 106 -13.05 -11.84 1.41
N PRO A 107 -12.93 -13.15 1.17
CA PRO A 107 -11.65 -13.73 0.76
C PRO A 107 -11.23 -13.23 -0.62
N TYR A 108 -9.93 -12.92 -0.77
CA TYR A 108 -9.29 -12.76 -2.07
C TYR A 108 -8.21 -13.82 -2.26
N ALA A 109 -7.79 -14.05 -3.49
CA ALA A 109 -6.69 -14.94 -3.84
C ALA A 109 -5.57 -14.18 -4.53
N ALA A 110 -4.34 -14.71 -4.44
CA ALA A 110 -3.18 -14.18 -5.15
C ALA A 110 -3.51 -14.02 -6.65
N ASP A 111 -3.00 -12.98 -7.26
CA ASP A 111 -3.13 -12.67 -8.69
C ASP A 111 -4.54 -12.58 -9.25
N THR A 112 -5.56 -12.70 -8.38
CA THR A 112 -6.97 -12.64 -8.77
C THR A 112 -7.55 -11.27 -8.41
N PRO A 113 -7.89 -10.43 -9.38
CA PRO A 113 -8.50 -9.14 -9.13
C PRO A 113 -9.85 -9.25 -8.43
N PHE A 114 -10.14 -8.33 -7.52
CA PHE A 114 -11.46 -8.20 -6.89
C PHE A 114 -11.89 -6.71 -6.84
N THR A 115 -13.16 -6.47 -6.53
CA THR A 115 -13.76 -5.13 -6.56
C THR A 115 -14.16 -4.72 -5.14
N PRO A 116 -13.32 -3.98 -4.38
CA PRO A 116 -13.66 -3.51 -3.04
C PRO A 116 -14.68 -2.36 -3.05
N ALA A 117 -14.78 -1.62 -4.16
CA ALA A 117 -15.73 -0.54 -4.39
C ALA A 117 -16.11 -0.46 -5.87
N ALA A 118 -17.28 0.11 -6.18
CA ALA A 118 -17.75 0.24 -7.56
C ALA A 118 -16.73 0.99 -8.45
N GLY A 119 -16.36 0.39 -9.57
CA GLY A 119 -15.38 0.92 -10.51
C GLY A 119 -13.90 0.79 -10.06
N LEU A 120 -13.64 0.37 -8.81
CA LEU A 120 -12.30 0.17 -8.29
C LEU A 120 -11.95 -1.32 -8.29
N THR A 121 -10.93 -1.68 -9.04
CA THR A 121 -10.36 -3.04 -9.07
C THR A 121 -9.10 -3.05 -8.22
N ALA A 122 -9.01 -3.98 -7.26
CA ALA A 122 -7.81 -4.27 -6.49
C ALA A 122 -7.18 -5.56 -7.01
N ARG A 123 -5.90 -5.52 -7.35
CA ARG A 123 -5.12 -6.68 -7.79
C ARG A 123 -4.05 -6.97 -6.74
N PRO A 124 -4.15 -8.08 -6.00
CA PRO A 124 -3.11 -8.52 -5.08
C PRO A 124 -1.92 -9.07 -5.87
N VAL A 125 -0.71 -8.70 -5.47
CA VAL A 125 0.56 -9.19 -6.01
C VAL A 125 1.35 -9.76 -4.83
N TRP A 126 1.72 -11.03 -4.88
CA TRP A 126 2.52 -11.63 -3.83
C TRP A 126 3.89 -10.96 -3.70
N VAL A 127 4.35 -10.73 -2.48
CA VAL A 127 5.67 -10.17 -2.17
C VAL A 127 6.35 -10.98 -1.08
N SER A 128 7.69 -11.01 -1.11
CA SER A 128 8.51 -11.71 -0.12
C SER A 128 8.57 -10.90 1.18
N HIS A 129 7.98 -11.45 2.24
CA HIS A 129 8.05 -10.91 3.60
C HIS A 129 7.86 -12.05 4.61
N ASP A 130 8.28 -11.86 5.86
CA ASP A 130 8.24 -12.90 6.90
C ASP A 130 6.86 -13.09 7.56
N SER A 131 5.82 -12.49 7.00
CA SER A 131 4.42 -12.85 7.21
C SER A 131 3.87 -13.47 5.92
N ASP A 132 3.63 -14.78 5.91
CA ASP A 132 3.20 -15.51 4.72
C ASP A 132 1.69 -15.86 4.76
N PRO A 133 0.93 -15.42 3.75
CA PRO A 133 1.35 -14.60 2.59
C PRO A 133 1.34 -13.09 2.88
N THR A 134 2.16 -12.33 2.14
CA THR A 134 2.11 -10.86 2.12
C THR A 134 1.81 -10.38 0.70
N PHE A 135 0.98 -9.34 0.59
CA PHE A 135 0.54 -8.81 -0.70
C PHE A 135 0.77 -7.31 -0.81
N ALA A 136 1.35 -6.90 -1.92
CA ALA A 136 1.21 -5.57 -2.48
C ALA A 136 -0.10 -5.49 -3.28
N PHE A 137 -0.61 -4.28 -3.50
CA PHE A 137 -1.85 -4.07 -4.25
C PHE A 137 -1.66 -3.04 -5.36
N ARG A 138 -2.14 -3.38 -6.56
CA ARG A 138 -2.46 -2.39 -7.58
C ARG A 138 -3.95 -2.11 -7.54
N PHE A 139 -4.31 -0.83 -7.41
CA PHE A 139 -5.69 -0.35 -7.53
C PHE A 139 -5.86 0.39 -8.84
N ASP A 140 -6.77 -0.06 -9.68
CA ASP A 140 -7.16 0.60 -10.93
C ASP A 140 -8.60 1.08 -10.82
N TYR A 141 -8.85 2.34 -11.14
CA TYR A 141 -10.21 2.87 -11.24
C TYR A 141 -10.60 3.03 -12.71
N ALA A 142 -11.73 2.43 -13.10
CA ALA A 142 -12.30 2.54 -14.42
C ALA A 142 -13.67 3.26 -14.35
N ASP A 143 -13.83 4.27 -15.21
CA ASP A 143 -15.08 5.05 -15.35
C ASP A 143 -15.78 4.80 -16.68
N GLY A 144 -15.56 3.63 -17.29
CA GLY A 144 -16.12 3.24 -18.59
C GLY A 144 -15.28 3.67 -19.80
N GLY A 145 -14.08 4.25 -19.58
CA GLY A 145 -13.15 4.61 -20.65
C GLY A 145 -12.30 3.42 -21.17
N ALA A 146 -11.40 3.67 -22.13
CA ALA A 146 -10.56 2.67 -22.80
C ALA A 146 -9.39 2.14 -21.95
N GLY A 147 -9.36 2.44 -20.65
CA GLY A 147 -8.34 2.02 -19.70
C GLY A 147 -8.59 2.65 -18.34
N PRO A 148 -7.74 2.36 -17.32
CA PRO A 148 -7.92 2.94 -16.00
C PRO A 148 -7.82 4.48 -16.08
N ALA A 149 -8.79 5.15 -15.44
CA ALA A 149 -8.78 6.60 -15.30
C ALA A 149 -7.60 7.07 -14.45
N TRP A 150 -7.25 6.29 -13.43
CA TRP A 150 -6.05 6.42 -12.62
C TRP A 150 -5.70 5.06 -11.98
N ALA A 151 -4.47 4.93 -11.48
CA ALA A 151 -4.01 3.75 -10.75
C ALA A 151 -3.07 4.11 -9.59
N VAL A 152 -3.14 3.31 -8.52
CA VAL A 152 -2.28 3.39 -7.32
C VAL A 152 -1.61 2.04 -7.11
N GLY A 153 -0.28 2.03 -6.95
CA GLY A 153 0.48 0.88 -6.45
C GLY A 153 0.79 1.07 -4.97
N TYR A 154 0.51 0.07 -4.15
CA TYR A 154 0.76 0.08 -2.71
C TYR A 154 1.54 -1.17 -2.30
N ALA A 155 2.74 -0.98 -1.74
CA ALA A 155 3.61 -2.06 -1.24
C ALA A 155 4.33 -1.57 0.02
N SER A 156 3.87 -2.00 1.20
CA SER A 156 4.41 -1.50 2.47
C SER A 156 5.56 -2.35 3.01
N ASP A 157 5.46 -3.64 2.98
CA ASP A 157 6.42 -4.55 3.61
C ASP A 157 6.88 -5.60 2.60
N LEU A 158 8.13 -5.53 2.20
CA LEU A 158 8.73 -6.47 1.26
C LEU A 158 10.26 -6.47 1.37
N GLY A 159 10.86 -7.65 1.37
CA GLY A 159 12.32 -7.79 1.40
C GLY A 159 12.96 -7.74 0.02
N VAL A 160 12.21 -8.09 -1.02
CA VAL A 160 12.68 -8.12 -2.42
C VAL A 160 11.61 -7.54 -3.35
N ALA A 161 12.03 -6.64 -4.23
CA ALA A 161 11.20 -6.12 -5.31
C ALA A 161 11.35 -7.00 -6.56
N SER A 162 10.36 -7.83 -6.84
CA SER A 162 10.39 -8.76 -7.97
C SER A 162 10.11 -8.08 -9.31
N ALA A 163 10.50 -8.73 -10.42
CA ALA A 163 10.18 -8.25 -11.77
C ALA A 163 8.66 -8.25 -12.03
N GLU A 164 7.93 -9.17 -11.42
CA GLU A 164 6.47 -9.25 -11.48
C GLU A 164 5.83 -8.02 -10.80
N LEU A 165 6.36 -7.60 -9.63
CA LEU A 165 5.88 -6.40 -8.96
C LEU A 165 6.17 -5.13 -9.77
N VAL A 166 7.37 -5.03 -10.39
CA VAL A 166 7.70 -3.94 -11.33
C VAL A 166 6.70 -3.90 -12.48
N ALA A 167 6.40 -5.06 -13.08
CA ALA A 167 5.44 -5.15 -14.18
C ALA A 167 4.01 -4.80 -13.73
N ALA A 168 3.61 -5.26 -12.55
CA ALA A 168 2.29 -4.95 -11.99
C ALA A 168 2.11 -3.46 -11.70
N PHE A 169 3.17 -2.77 -11.27
CA PHE A 169 3.11 -1.35 -10.91
C PHE A 169 3.43 -0.40 -12.06
N ALA A 170 3.73 -0.92 -13.26
CA ALA A 170 3.93 -0.07 -14.43
C ALA A 170 2.71 0.81 -14.71
N GLY A 171 2.93 2.09 -14.98
CA GLY A 171 1.88 3.04 -15.32
C GLY A 171 0.95 3.44 -14.17
N VAL A 172 1.34 3.29 -12.89
CA VAL A 172 0.58 3.87 -11.77
C VAL A 172 0.82 5.38 -11.67
N ASP A 173 -0.22 6.15 -11.27
CA ASP A 173 -0.07 7.59 -10.98
C ASP A 173 0.61 7.82 -9.63
N VAL A 174 0.26 7.00 -8.65
CA VAL A 174 0.85 7.01 -7.32
C VAL A 174 1.56 5.69 -7.08
N LEU A 175 2.86 5.76 -6.82
CA LEU A 175 3.68 4.65 -6.34
C LEU A 175 3.92 4.84 -4.83
N ALA A 176 3.16 4.12 -4.01
CA ALA A 176 3.34 4.07 -2.57
C ALA A 176 4.14 2.82 -2.21
N VAL A 177 5.39 2.98 -1.82
CA VAL A 177 6.32 1.86 -1.59
C VAL A 177 7.21 2.10 -0.38
N GLU A 178 7.56 1.02 0.29
CA GLU A 178 8.48 1.02 1.41
C GLU A 178 9.85 1.60 1.07
N TYR A 179 10.36 2.47 1.96
CA TYR A 179 11.73 2.96 2.04
C TYR A 179 12.18 2.79 3.48
N ASN A 180 12.37 1.53 3.92
CA ASN A 180 12.46 1.21 5.34
C ASN A 180 13.73 1.76 5.99
N HIS A 181 14.91 1.40 5.49
CA HIS A 181 16.15 1.68 6.21
C HIS A 181 17.28 2.20 5.31
N CYS A 182 18.20 2.92 5.93
CA CYS A 182 19.52 3.17 5.38
C CYS A 182 20.42 2.00 5.81
N GLU A 183 20.96 1.23 4.87
CA GLU A 183 21.78 0.04 5.17
C GLU A 183 22.95 0.35 6.12
N LYS A 184 23.59 1.52 5.94
CA LYS A 184 24.71 1.94 6.79
C LYS A 184 24.24 2.13 8.24
N MET A 185 23.06 2.74 8.44
CA MET A 185 22.49 2.94 9.78
C MET A 185 22.06 1.62 10.39
N GLU A 186 21.42 0.73 9.61
CA GLU A 186 20.97 -0.58 10.11
C GLU A 186 22.16 -1.44 10.55
N ARG A 187 23.21 -1.52 9.73
CA ARG A 187 24.45 -2.27 10.07
C ARG A 187 25.23 -1.69 11.25
N ALA A 188 25.15 -0.36 11.47
CA ALA A 188 25.80 0.31 12.59
C ALA A 188 24.92 0.43 13.84
N SER A 189 23.68 -0.07 13.79
CA SER A 189 22.75 0.02 14.90
C SER A 189 23.16 -0.87 16.08
N THR A 190 22.66 -0.54 17.27
CA THR A 190 22.82 -1.35 18.49
C THR A 190 21.79 -2.48 18.59
N ARG A 191 21.00 -2.72 17.54
CA ARG A 191 20.01 -3.80 17.50
C ARG A 191 20.69 -5.16 17.59
N PRO A 192 20.03 -6.17 18.17
CA PRO A 192 20.54 -7.54 18.15
C PRO A 192 20.86 -8.02 16.73
N ALA A 193 21.94 -8.75 16.54
CA ALA A 193 22.41 -9.18 15.22
C ALA A 193 21.33 -9.95 14.42
N TYR A 194 20.52 -10.79 15.07
CA TYR A 194 19.42 -11.51 14.41
C TYR A 194 18.38 -10.56 13.83
N LEU A 195 18.08 -9.43 14.49
CA LEU A 195 17.13 -8.43 14.02
C LEU A 195 17.68 -7.67 12.81
N VAL A 196 18.97 -7.29 12.85
CA VAL A 196 19.66 -6.67 11.71
C VAL A 196 19.66 -7.62 10.51
N GLN A 197 19.97 -8.90 10.70
CA GLN A 197 19.91 -9.91 9.64
C GLN A 197 18.51 -10.10 9.08
N ARG A 198 17.49 -10.13 9.95
CA ARG A 198 16.08 -10.19 9.54
C ARG A 198 15.70 -9.01 8.67
N VAL A 199 16.02 -7.78 9.09
CA VAL A 199 15.68 -6.55 8.35
C VAL A 199 16.39 -6.52 6.99
N LEU A 200 17.66 -6.91 6.92
CA LEU A 200 18.46 -6.91 5.70
C LEU A 200 18.22 -8.11 4.78
N GLY A 201 17.46 -9.11 5.22
CA GLY A 201 17.22 -10.35 4.48
C GLY A 201 16.12 -10.22 3.42
N ASP A 202 16.04 -11.22 2.54
CA ASP A 202 15.09 -11.25 1.41
C ASP A 202 13.61 -11.33 1.84
N THR A 203 13.34 -11.64 3.10
CA THR A 203 12.01 -11.61 3.72
C THR A 203 11.85 -10.45 4.71
N GLY A 204 12.84 -9.57 4.79
CA GLY A 204 12.83 -8.39 5.66
C GLY A 204 12.18 -7.19 5.00
N HIS A 205 12.98 -6.12 4.83
CA HIS A 205 12.50 -4.83 4.33
C HIS A 205 13.44 -4.23 3.30
N LEU A 206 12.92 -3.44 2.36
CA LEU A 206 13.75 -2.73 1.38
C LEU A 206 14.56 -1.61 2.06
N SER A 207 15.84 -1.57 1.74
CA SER A 207 16.66 -0.37 2.00
C SER A 207 16.24 0.78 1.09
N ASN A 208 16.67 2.00 1.43
CA ASN A 208 16.49 3.18 0.56
C ASN A 208 17.07 2.95 -0.85
N HIS A 209 18.16 2.20 -0.96
CA HIS A 209 18.79 1.88 -2.24
C HIS A 209 17.93 0.93 -3.07
N GLN A 210 17.51 -0.21 -2.50
CA GLN A 210 16.64 -1.18 -3.18
C GLN A 210 15.29 -0.57 -3.58
N ALA A 211 14.69 0.23 -2.70
CA ALA A 211 13.45 0.96 -3.00
C ALA A 211 13.62 1.98 -4.14
N ALA A 212 14.78 2.66 -4.20
CA ALA A 212 15.10 3.58 -5.29
C ALA A 212 15.30 2.84 -6.62
N GLU A 213 15.96 1.66 -6.62
CA GLU A 213 16.08 0.81 -7.81
C GLU A 213 14.72 0.31 -8.29
N PHE A 214 13.85 -0.14 -7.39
CA PHE A 214 12.49 -0.52 -7.72
C PHE A 214 11.69 0.66 -8.32
N THR A 215 11.76 1.83 -7.68
CA THR A 215 11.11 3.06 -8.16
C THR A 215 11.57 3.41 -9.58
N ARG A 216 12.88 3.34 -9.83
CA ARG A 216 13.46 3.59 -11.17
C ARG A 216 12.97 2.58 -12.19
N ALA A 217 12.94 1.28 -11.83
CA ALA A 217 12.48 0.23 -12.72
C ALA A 217 10.99 0.39 -13.08
N VAL A 218 10.13 0.74 -12.11
CA VAL A 218 8.72 1.05 -12.34
C VAL A 218 8.58 2.27 -13.25
N ALA A 219 9.30 3.36 -12.99
CA ALA A 219 9.23 4.59 -13.79
C ALA A 219 9.69 4.34 -15.24
N ALA A 220 10.81 3.65 -15.44
CA ALA A 220 11.33 3.30 -16.75
C ALA A 220 10.33 2.47 -17.58
N ARG A 221 9.62 1.55 -16.93
CA ARG A 221 8.60 0.72 -17.58
C ARG A 221 7.29 1.48 -17.83
N SER A 222 7.00 2.51 -17.04
CA SER A 222 5.73 3.26 -17.09
C SER A 222 5.66 4.25 -18.24
N GLY A 223 6.81 4.73 -18.71
CA GLY A 223 6.91 5.81 -19.68
C GLY A 223 6.81 7.21 -19.04
N PRO A 224 6.90 8.27 -19.88
CA PRO A 224 6.99 9.65 -19.40
C PRO A 224 5.81 10.07 -18.50
N GLY A 225 6.12 10.78 -17.42
CA GLY A 225 5.13 11.35 -16.49
C GLY A 225 4.60 10.38 -15.42
N PHE A 226 5.07 9.12 -15.39
CA PHE A 226 4.67 8.14 -14.39
C PHE A 226 5.86 7.60 -13.59
N PRO A 227 5.68 7.38 -12.27
CA PRO A 227 4.55 7.84 -11.46
C PRO A 227 4.57 9.36 -11.29
N SER A 228 3.40 10.00 -11.16
CA SER A 228 3.33 11.44 -10.83
C SER A 228 3.66 11.72 -9.37
N HIS A 229 3.42 10.74 -8.50
CA HIS A 229 3.72 10.79 -7.07
C HIS A 229 4.44 9.52 -6.61
N LEU A 230 5.53 9.70 -5.88
CA LEU A 230 6.17 8.68 -5.07
C LEU A 230 5.84 8.94 -3.61
N VAL A 231 5.22 7.97 -2.95
CA VAL A 231 4.94 8.02 -1.51
C VAL A 231 5.81 6.98 -0.81
N GLN A 232 6.74 7.46 0.00
CA GLN A 232 7.66 6.60 0.75
C GLN A 232 7.01 6.15 2.05
N LEU A 233 6.88 4.82 2.20
CA LEU A 233 6.20 4.17 3.30
C LEU A 233 7.19 3.52 4.28
N HIS A 234 6.70 3.14 5.44
CA HIS A 234 7.30 2.23 6.42
C HIS A 234 8.75 2.55 6.82
N LEU A 235 9.06 3.85 7.02
CA LEU A 235 10.41 4.27 7.42
C LEU A 235 10.71 3.82 8.86
N SER A 236 11.87 3.19 9.03
CA SER A 236 12.42 2.88 10.34
C SER A 236 12.73 4.16 11.12
N ARG A 237 12.25 4.25 12.37
CA ARG A 237 12.53 5.40 13.25
C ARG A 237 14.00 5.48 13.67
N ASP A 238 14.65 4.32 13.80
CA ASP A 238 16.00 4.22 14.36
C ASP A 238 17.07 4.15 13.25
N CYS A 239 16.75 3.51 12.13
CA CYS A 239 17.71 3.17 11.09
C CYS A 239 17.43 3.85 9.76
N ASN A 240 16.64 4.95 9.77
CA ASN A 240 16.43 5.80 8.61
C ASN A 240 16.26 7.27 9.02
N HIS A 241 16.34 8.14 8.04
CA HIS A 241 15.98 9.54 8.19
C HIS A 241 15.17 9.98 6.95
N PRO A 242 14.06 10.75 7.10
CA PRO A 242 13.24 11.19 5.97
C PRO A 242 14.04 11.83 4.84
N PHE A 243 15.05 12.62 5.17
CA PHE A 243 15.94 13.25 4.18
C PHE A 243 16.70 12.22 3.32
N LEU A 244 17.15 11.11 3.90
CA LEU A 244 17.86 10.04 3.16
C LEU A 244 16.93 9.31 2.21
N ALA A 245 15.73 8.98 2.68
CA ALA A 245 14.70 8.35 1.86
C ALA A 245 14.26 9.29 0.72
N GLU A 246 13.97 10.56 1.02
CA GLU A 246 13.57 11.55 0.03
C GLU A 246 14.65 11.77 -1.03
N THR A 247 15.91 11.89 -0.63
CA THR A 247 17.04 12.03 -1.55
C THR A 247 17.15 10.82 -2.48
N ALA A 248 17.03 9.59 -1.94
CA ALA A 248 17.07 8.38 -2.74
C ALA A 248 15.92 8.30 -3.76
N GLY A 249 14.70 8.65 -3.33
CA GLY A 249 13.53 8.67 -4.21
C GLY A 249 13.61 9.73 -5.31
N ARG A 250 14.06 10.95 -4.98
CA ARG A 250 14.28 12.02 -5.98
C ARG A 250 15.34 11.63 -7.00
N ASN A 251 16.45 11.08 -6.56
CA ASN A 251 17.52 10.61 -7.46
C ASN A 251 17.06 9.45 -8.37
N ALA A 252 16.17 8.58 -7.88
CA ALA A 252 15.62 7.51 -8.69
C ALA A 252 14.77 8.02 -9.86
N LEU A 253 14.12 9.17 -9.70
CA LEU A 253 13.21 9.77 -10.69
C LEU A 253 13.82 10.91 -11.49
N ALA A 254 15.02 11.39 -11.13
CA ALA A 254 15.61 12.61 -11.67
C ALA A 254 15.69 12.65 -13.20
N GLU A 255 16.02 11.53 -13.85
CA GLU A 255 16.14 11.44 -15.31
C GLU A 255 14.86 10.99 -16.00
N LEU A 256 13.99 10.24 -15.29
CA LEU A 256 12.80 9.60 -15.86
C LEU A 256 11.55 10.47 -15.70
N ASN A 257 11.38 11.07 -14.55
CA ASN A 257 10.28 11.98 -14.24
C ASN A 257 10.68 13.02 -13.18
N PRO A 258 11.46 14.05 -13.52
CA PRO A 258 11.93 15.06 -12.58
C PRO A 258 10.79 15.90 -11.95
N SER A 259 9.60 15.89 -12.54
CA SER A 259 8.41 16.58 -12.03
C SER A 259 7.62 15.78 -11.00
N ALA A 260 7.97 14.51 -10.77
CA ALA A 260 7.28 13.68 -9.79
C ALA A 260 7.38 14.27 -8.38
N VAL A 261 6.26 14.29 -7.67
CA VAL A 261 6.20 14.72 -6.28
C VAL A 261 6.63 13.57 -5.38
N VAL A 262 7.64 13.78 -4.55
CA VAL A 262 8.08 12.79 -3.55
C VAL A 262 7.54 13.20 -2.18
N LEU A 263 6.79 12.31 -1.54
CA LEU A 263 6.22 12.47 -0.21
C LEU A 263 6.73 11.36 0.70
N THR A 264 7.22 11.70 1.88
CA THR A 264 7.61 10.74 2.91
C THR A 264 6.50 10.65 3.96
N ALA A 265 5.84 9.51 4.06
CA ALA A 265 4.79 9.27 5.05
C ALA A 265 5.40 9.16 6.46
N LYS A 266 4.62 9.56 7.47
CA LYS A 266 5.02 9.56 8.87
C LYS A 266 4.15 8.61 9.68
N GLN A 267 4.70 8.15 10.81
CA GLN A 267 3.99 7.27 11.73
C GLN A 267 2.83 7.98 12.44
N ASP A 268 3.02 9.24 12.80
CA ASP A 268 2.19 9.88 13.83
C ASP A 268 1.24 10.95 13.28
N VAL A 269 1.31 11.26 11.99
CA VAL A 269 0.43 12.23 11.32
C VAL A 269 0.08 11.77 9.92
N PRO A 270 -1.14 12.06 9.42
CA PRO A 270 -1.48 11.77 8.04
C PRO A 270 -0.58 12.54 7.06
N ALA A 271 -0.25 11.90 5.96
CA ALA A 271 0.38 12.58 4.83
C ALA A 271 -0.61 13.53 4.15
N ARG A 272 -0.08 14.47 3.36
CA ARG A 272 -0.92 15.28 2.47
C ARG A 272 -1.69 14.36 1.51
N SER A 273 -2.99 14.57 1.38
CA SER A 273 -3.82 13.85 0.41
C SER A 273 -3.38 14.16 -1.03
N ILE A 274 -3.33 13.13 -1.85
CA ILE A 274 -3.04 13.21 -3.28
C ILE A 274 -4.36 13.13 -4.03
N GLU A 275 -4.69 14.18 -4.79
CA GLU A 275 -5.85 14.18 -5.69
C GLU A 275 -5.52 13.33 -6.93
N LEU A 276 -6.39 12.39 -7.24
CA LEU A 276 -6.27 11.51 -8.40
C LEU A 276 -7.19 12.04 -9.51
N SER A 277 -6.59 12.42 -10.61
CA SER A 277 -7.31 12.99 -11.76
C SER A 277 -7.39 11.98 -12.90
N ARG A 278 -8.44 12.08 -13.69
CA ARG A 278 -8.60 11.27 -14.90
C ARG A 278 -7.45 11.56 -15.87
N ARG A 279 -6.81 10.50 -16.32
CA ARG A 279 -5.77 10.56 -17.35
C ARG A 279 -6.35 10.98 -18.71
N PRO A 280 -5.59 11.71 -19.53
CA PRO A 280 -5.90 11.83 -20.96
C PRO A 280 -5.99 10.45 -21.60
N ALA A 281 -6.88 10.27 -22.58
CA ALA A 281 -7.13 8.96 -23.21
C ALA A 281 -5.88 8.27 -23.78
N ALA A 282 -4.93 9.06 -24.34
CA ALA A 282 -3.65 8.54 -24.83
C ALA A 282 -2.79 7.95 -23.71
N ALA A 283 -2.71 8.63 -22.55
CA ALA A 283 -1.97 8.17 -21.38
C ALA A 283 -2.63 6.93 -20.74
N ALA A 284 -3.96 6.87 -20.70
CA ALA A 284 -4.69 5.70 -20.23
C ALA A 284 -4.40 4.45 -21.07
N ARG A 285 -4.34 4.59 -22.40
CA ARG A 285 -3.98 3.51 -23.33
C ARG A 285 -2.53 3.07 -23.17
N ALA A 286 -1.61 4.01 -22.97
CA ALA A 286 -0.20 3.70 -22.75
C ALA A 286 0.00 2.94 -21.44
N ALA A 287 -0.63 3.38 -20.36
CA ALA A 287 -0.59 2.71 -19.06
C ALA A 287 -1.18 1.28 -19.13
N ALA A 288 -2.29 1.10 -19.84
CA ALA A 288 -2.89 -0.23 -20.04
C ALA A 288 -1.96 -1.19 -20.81
N ARG A 289 -1.14 -0.69 -21.74
CA ARG A 289 -0.16 -1.50 -22.49
C ARG A 289 1.10 -1.82 -21.68
N ALA A 290 1.47 -0.99 -20.72
CA ALA A 290 2.64 -1.20 -19.87
C ALA A 290 2.45 -2.36 -18.87
N VAL A 291 1.19 -2.63 -18.48
CA VAL A 291 0.84 -3.77 -17.63
C VAL A 291 0.76 -5.02 -18.48
N LEU A 292 1.67 -5.98 -18.28
CA LEU A 292 1.56 -7.28 -18.94
C LEU A 292 0.30 -8.00 -18.44
N PRO A 293 -0.43 -8.71 -19.33
CA PRO A 293 -1.43 -9.64 -18.87
C PRO A 293 -0.74 -10.70 -17.99
N PHE A 294 -1.24 -10.89 -16.78
CA PHE A 294 -0.77 -11.98 -15.92
C PHE A 294 -1.02 -13.31 -16.65
N PRO A 295 -0.09 -14.29 -16.56
CA PRO A 295 -0.38 -15.61 -17.01
C PRO A 295 -1.65 -16.08 -16.28
N ALA A 296 -2.59 -16.66 -17.03
CA ALA A 296 -3.77 -17.27 -16.45
C ALA A 296 -3.33 -18.27 -15.37
N ALA A 297 -3.95 -18.19 -14.19
CA ALA A 297 -3.66 -19.11 -13.09
C ALA A 297 -3.71 -20.56 -13.60
N ARG A 298 -2.61 -21.30 -13.41
CA ARG A 298 -2.54 -22.73 -13.71
C ARG A 298 -3.17 -23.53 -12.59
#